data_60e9f3e6b5a1b562eb082dc5218c0a60
#
_entry.id   60e9f3e6b5a1b562eb082dc5218c0a60
#
_cell.length_a   1.000
_cell.length_b   1.000
_cell.length_c   1.000
_cell.angle_alpha   90.00
_cell.angle_beta   90.00
_cell.angle_gamma   90.00
#
_symmetry.space_group_name_H-M   'P 1'
#
loop_
_entity.id
_entity.type
_entity.pdbx_description
1 polymer ?
#
loop_
_entity_poly.entity_id
_entity_poly.type
_entity_poly.pdbx_seq_one_letter_code
_entity_poly.pdbx_strand_id
1 'polypeptide(L)'
;MNHDFVTVYDQDGRLLGTLENAGEVSYTLVHNDLWTATFSLPTGDAKNALCEAHNMVRVPDSTRDTGLYRIIGMPTGEETAAGGVKTYSLEHVMATLLDDVLFGYHEIGGPGVTTAQVIAYILNRQTVKRWTLGRCDFTDQYAYKFENTSLLSALLSLGNVLTGECTWQFDTSATPWRVNLVRADASPGCGIHYMRNMVGIEKSMDASTLVTRLYLLGYGEGVNQLTIKGVNGGVPYIDADTKAKWGVKSSVYADTRIEDAATLKARGAALLERLKNPYFTYTASAIDLTRLTGLKWDEHMPGKLVRVMDDEHGVNFAARIVSISKSDVRGRPGDIEITIANAPRDTADSINTLADRMGISELYSQGATNLYSQQYADNADTTHPARMRVYVPIGCVRINQMLLSWAFEAFRAYETGAAAGGSTVTTTSAGGASTQ
;
A
#
# COMPACT_ATOMS: atom_id res chain seq x y z
N MET A 1 -5.88 21.76 -29.82
CA MET A 1 -6.41 22.63 -28.76
C MET A 1 -5.23 23.22 -28.01
N ASN A 2 -5.21 24.50 -27.74
CA ASN A 2 -4.14 25.14 -26.99
C ASN A 2 -4.21 24.65 -25.53
N HIS A 3 -3.26 23.80 -25.12
CA HIS A 3 -3.18 23.26 -23.76
C HIS A 3 -2.38 24.16 -22.80
N ASP A 4 -2.43 25.46 -23.00
CA ASP A 4 -1.63 26.41 -22.22
C ASP A 4 -2.29 26.83 -20.90
N PHE A 5 -3.55 26.47 -20.70
CA PHE A 5 -4.35 26.85 -19.54
C PHE A 5 -4.99 25.63 -18.86
N VAL A 6 -5.22 25.75 -17.55
CA VAL A 6 -6.03 24.80 -16.81
C VAL A 6 -7.43 24.76 -17.38
N THR A 7 -7.94 23.59 -17.68
CA THR A 7 -9.25 23.40 -18.30
C THR A 7 -10.12 22.50 -17.43
N VAL A 8 -11.35 22.93 -17.18
CA VAL A 8 -12.31 22.22 -16.30
C VAL A 8 -13.40 21.56 -17.12
N TYR A 9 -13.72 20.33 -16.77
CA TYR A 9 -14.79 19.52 -17.34
C TYR A 9 -15.73 19.04 -16.22
N ASP A 10 -16.97 18.76 -16.57
CA ASP A 10 -17.87 18.06 -15.65
C ASP A 10 -17.49 16.57 -15.50
N GLN A 11 -18.22 15.85 -14.66
CA GLN A 11 -17.99 14.45 -14.41
C GLN A 11 -18.26 13.53 -15.62
N ASP A 12 -18.99 14.03 -16.62
CA ASP A 12 -19.27 13.36 -17.90
C ASP A 12 -18.25 13.69 -18.99
N GLY A 13 -17.26 14.55 -18.67
CA GLY A 13 -16.21 14.97 -19.60
C GLY A 13 -16.61 16.12 -20.55
N ARG A 14 -17.70 16.84 -20.26
CA ARG A 14 -18.08 18.05 -21.04
C ARG A 14 -17.27 19.24 -20.55
N LEU A 15 -16.76 20.02 -21.48
CA LEU A 15 -16.00 21.22 -21.19
C LEU A 15 -16.89 22.26 -20.49
N LEU A 16 -16.50 22.68 -19.29
CA LEU A 16 -17.11 23.76 -18.53
C LEU A 16 -16.44 25.10 -18.80
N GLY A 17 -15.12 25.13 -18.90
CA GLY A 17 -14.37 26.33 -19.17
C GLY A 17 -12.87 26.20 -19.02
N THR A 18 -12.18 27.28 -19.36
CA THR A 18 -10.74 27.42 -19.24
C THR A 18 -10.42 28.47 -18.18
N LEU A 19 -9.44 28.18 -17.31
CA LEU A 19 -9.05 29.05 -16.20
C LEU A 19 -7.80 29.84 -16.59
N GLU A 20 -7.96 30.98 -17.22
CA GLU A 20 -6.83 31.80 -17.70
C GLU A 20 -6.01 32.41 -16.56
N ASN A 21 -6.69 32.71 -15.44
CA ASN A 21 -6.09 33.30 -14.25
C ASN A 21 -5.53 32.25 -13.27
N ALA A 22 -5.57 30.96 -13.61
CA ALA A 22 -4.97 29.95 -12.78
C ALA A 22 -3.45 30.17 -12.69
N GLY A 23 -2.93 30.20 -11.48
CA GLY A 23 -1.52 30.34 -11.15
C GLY A 23 -1.03 29.21 -10.25
N GLU A 24 0.27 29.18 -9.98
CA GLU A 24 0.90 28.17 -9.08
C GLU A 24 0.47 26.74 -9.43
N VAL A 25 0.42 26.46 -10.72
CA VAL A 25 0.00 25.14 -11.22
C VAL A 25 1.13 24.16 -11.00
N SER A 26 0.93 23.23 -10.11
CA SER A 26 1.93 22.22 -9.76
C SER A 26 1.40 20.81 -9.92
N TYR A 27 2.31 19.85 -10.02
CA TYR A 27 1.96 18.43 -9.96
C TYR A 27 3.08 17.59 -9.39
N THR A 28 2.70 16.42 -8.89
CA THR A 28 3.61 15.35 -8.50
C THR A 28 3.13 14.03 -9.12
N LEU A 29 3.97 13.44 -9.95
CA LEU A 29 3.76 12.15 -10.59
C LEU A 29 4.59 11.10 -9.86
N VAL A 30 4.00 10.00 -9.46
CA VAL A 30 4.68 8.93 -8.71
C VAL A 30 4.54 7.60 -9.44
N HIS A 31 5.61 6.82 -9.50
CA HIS A 31 5.62 5.52 -10.14
C HIS A 31 4.70 4.54 -9.40
N ASN A 32 3.76 3.95 -10.12
CA ASN A 32 2.79 2.99 -9.61
C ASN A 32 1.95 3.49 -8.42
N ASP A 33 1.74 4.80 -8.32
CA ASP A 33 0.98 5.42 -7.25
C ASP A 33 0.09 6.55 -7.77
N LEU A 34 -0.75 7.11 -6.89
CA LEU A 34 -1.67 8.18 -7.20
C LEU A 34 -0.91 9.49 -7.48
N TRP A 35 -1.20 10.09 -8.63
CA TRP A 35 -0.67 11.39 -9.00
C TRP A 35 -1.52 12.51 -8.41
N THR A 36 -0.87 13.58 -8.00
CA THR A 36 -1.53 14.76 -7.43
C THR A 36 -1.13 16.02 -8.19
N ALA A 37 -2.00 17.01 -8.14
CA ALA A 37 -1.72 18.33 -8.68
C ALA A 37 -2.40 19.41 -7.84
N THR A 38 -2.00 20.66 -8.04
CA THR A 38 -2.68 21.83 -7.47
C THR A 38 -2.72 22.96 -8.48
N PHE A 39 -3.66 23.85 -8.30
CA PHE A 39 -3.67 25.16 -8.95
C PHE A 39 -4.33 26.17 -8.04
N SER A 40 -4.01 27.45 -8.25
CA SER A 40 -4.58 28.56 -7.49
C SER A 40 -5.37 29.49 -8.39
N LEU A 41 -6.50 30.02 -7.90
CA LEU A 41 -7.31 31.05 -8.55
C LEU A 41 -7.50 32.24 -7.62
N PRO A 42 -7.53 33.49 -8.15
CA PRO A 42 -7.94 34.63 -7.36
C PRO A 42 -9.34 34.45 -6.76
N THR A 43 -9.52 34.81 -5.49
CA THR A 43 -10.81 34.62 -4.77
C THR A 43 -11.98 35.29 -5.50
N GLY A 44 -11.73 36.46 -6.14
CA GLY A 44 -12.75 37.20 -6.90
C GLY A 44 -13.01 36.68 -8.32
N ASP A 45 -12.33 35.63 -8.78
CA ASP A 45 -12.56 35.08 -10.11
C ASP A 45 -13.89 34.35 -10.19
N ALA A 46 -14.78 34.77 -11.10
CA ALA A 46 -16.09 34.16 -11.30
C ALA A 46 -16.00 32.65 -11.66
N LYS A 47 -14.89 32.22 -12.25
CA LYS A 47 -14.65 30.81 -12.64
C LYS A 47 -14.38 29.88 -11.47
N ASN A 48 -14.23 30.42 -10.24
CA ASN A 48 -14.29 29.58 -9.04
C ASN A 48 -15.56 28.73 -8.98
N ALA A 49 -16.68 29.22 -9.54
CA ALA A 49 -17.94 28.47 -9.62
C ALA A 49 -17.87 27.21 -10.50
N LEU A 50 -16.88 27.08 -11.37
CA LEU A 50 -16.65 25.88 -12.19
C LEU A 50 -15.86 24.80 -11.44
N CYS A 51 -15.18 25.18 -10.35
CA CYS A 51 -14.26 24.33 -9.62
C CYS A 51 -14.98 23.57 -8.48
N GLU A 52 -16.06 22.87 -8.82
CA GLU A 52 -16.78 22.04 -7.88
C GLU A 52 -16.04 20.70 -7.63
N ALA A 53 -16.25 20.12 -6.45
CA ALA A 53 -15.69 18.82 -6.12
C ALA A 53 -16.08 17.75 -7.15
N HIS A 54 -15.13 16.90 -7.51
CA HIS A 54 -15.23 15.83 -8.52
C HIS A 54 -15.33 16.31 -9.97
N ASN A 55 -15.40 17.61 -10.27
CA ASN A 55 -15.19 18.08 -11.63
C ASN A 55 -13.77 17.74 -12.08
N MET A 56 -13.62 17.42 -13.38
CA MET A 56 -12.36 17.00 -13.94
C MET A 56 -11.55 18.19 -14.41
N VAL A 57 -10.24 18.10 -14.27
CA VAL A 57 -9.31 19.17 -14.61
C VAL A 57 -8.17 18.61 -15.46
N ARG A 58 -7.86 19.26 -16.56
CA ARG A 58 -6.61 19.03 -17.29
C ARG A 58 -5.59 20.09 -16.89
N VAL A 59 -4.45 19.63 -16.38
CA VAL A 59 -3.31 20.49 -16.05
C VAL A 59 -2.48 20.69 -17.32
N PRO A 60 -2.16 21.95 -17.69
CA PRO A 60 -1.33 22.21 -18.86
C PRO A 60 0.14 21.84 -18.58
N ASP A 61 0.74 21.01 -19.41
CA ASP A 61 2.18 20.85 -19.48
C ASP A 61 2.57 20.63 -20.95
N SER A 62 3.43 21.50 -21.48
CA SER A 62 3.90 21.43 -22.86
C SER A 62 4.93 20.33 -23.10
N THR A 63 5.43 19.67 -22.03
CA THR A 63 6.48 18.67 -22.11
C THR A 63 5.96 17.25 -21.99
N ARG A 64 4.80 17.05 -21.34
CA ARG A 64 4.21 15.74 -21.13
C ARG A 64 2.70 15.81 -20.94
N ASP A 65 2.01 14.74 -21.32
CA ASP A 65 0.60 14.57 -20.97
C ASP A 65 0.49 13.91 -19.59
N THR A 66 -0.04 14.64 -18.61
CA THR A 66 -0.27 14.14 -17.26
C THR A 66 -1.69 13.60 -17.07
N GLY A 67 -2.50 13.55 -18.13
CA GLY A 67 -3.86 13.03 -18.09
C GLY A 67 -4.87 14.01 -17.47
N LEU A 68 -5.94 13.45 -16.95
CA LEU A 68 -7.01 14.17 -16.27
C LEU A 68 -6.88 13.99 -14.75
N TYR A 69 -7.27 15.02 -14.03
CA TYR A 69 -7.38 15.03 -12.56
C TYR A 69 -8.81 15.31 -12.16
N ARG A 70 -9.19 15.03 -10.94
CA ARG A 70 -10.45 15.45 -10.32
C ARG A 70 -10.16 16.34 -9.12
N ILE A 71 -11.04 17.33 -8.88
CA ILE A 71 -10.95 18.22 -7.72
C ILE A 71 -11.36 17.45 -6.47
N ILE A 72 -10.54 17.52 -5.42
CA ILE A 72 -10.83 16.89 -4.13
C ILE A 72 -11.03 17.95 -3.05
N GLY A 73 -12.11 17.82 -2.31
CA GLY A 73 -12.39 18.68 -1.16
C GLY A 73 -12.73 20.13 -1.51
N MET A 74 -12.71 20.95 -0.49
CA MET A 74 -12.89 22.40 -0.59
C MET A 74 -11.55 23.09 -0.82
N PRO A 75 -11.53 24.20 -1.60
CA PRO A 75 -10.29 24.95 -1.77
C PRO A 75 -9.81 25.52 -0.44
N THR A 76 -8.50 25.51 -0.25
CA THR A 76 -7.85 26.23 0.84
C THR A 76 -7.48 27.64 0.36
N GLY A 77 -7.51 28.63 1.22
CA GLY A 77 -7.10 29.98 0.85
C GLY A 77 -7.23 30.97 1.99
N GLU A 78 -6.44 32.03 1.90
CA GLU A 78 -6.52 33.17 2.81
C GLU A 78 -7.18 34.33 2.09
N GLU A 79 -8.23 34.91 2.69
CA GLU A 79 -8.77 36.19 2.27
C GLU A 79 -8.04 37.31 2.99
N THR A 80 -7.37 38.16 2.25
CA THR A 80 -6.75 39.39 2.77
C THR A 80 -7.48 40.59 2.23
N ALA A 81 -7.28 41.79 2.88
CA ALA A 81 -7.87 43.03 2.41
C ALA A 81 -7.42 43.46 0.99
N ALA A 82 -6.31 42.89 0.49
CA ALA A 82 -5.78 43.14 -0.84
C ALA A 82 -6.25 42.11 -1.89
N GLY A 83 -7.12 41.20 -1.51
CA GLY A 83 -7.53 40.02 -2.30
C GLY A 83 -6.90 38.77 -1.76
N GLY A 84 -7.41 37.63 -2.16
CA GLY A 84 -6.95 36.30 -1.74
C GLY A 84 -6.83 35.35 -2.92
N VAL A 85 -6.28 34.20 -2.65
CA VAL A 85 -6.13 33.11 -3.63
C VAL A 85 -6.77 31.86 -3.05
N LYS A 86 -7.53 31.14 -3.85
CA LYS A 86 -8.08 29.82 -3.53
C LYS A 86 -7.22 28.75 -4.20
N THR A 87 -6.66 27.86 -3.42
CA THR A 87 -5.87 26.74 -3.92
C THR A 87 -6.71 25.47 -3.94
N TYR A 88 -6.78 24.85 -5.08
CA TYR A 88 -7.52 23.62 -5.34
C TYR A 88 -6.56 22.44 -5.37
N SER A 89 -6.89 21.40 -4.62
CA SER A 89 -6.17 20.12 -4.62
C SER A 89 -6.81 19.16 -5.61
N LEU A 90 -5.97 18.48 -6.37
CA LEU A 90 -6.34 17.56 -7.43
C LEU A 90 -5.71 16.21 -7.22
N GLU A 91 -6.43 15.16 -7.60
CA GLU A 91 -5.88 13.81 -7.74
C GLU A 91 -6.17 13.28 -9.15
N HIS A 92 -5.27 12.46 -9.68
CA HIS A 92 -5.44 11.87 -11.01
C HIS A 92 -6.72 11.03 -11.05
N VAL A 93 -7.44 11.04 -12.19
CA VAL A 93 -8.73 10.33 -12.31
C VAL A 93 -8.63 8.81 -12.16
N MET A 94 -7.43 8.22 -12.10
CA MET A 94 -7.27 6.82 -11.66
C MET A 94 -7.88 6.58 -10.27
N ALA A 95 -7.97 7.62 -9.44
CA ALA A 95 -8.63 7.59 -8.14
C ALA A 95 -10.14 7.29 -8.23
N THR A 96 -10.78 7.39 -9.40
CA THR A 96 -12.16 6.92 -9.58
C THR A 96 -12.30 5.41 -9.37
N LEU A 97 -11.19 4.66 -9.44
CA LEU A 97 -11.15 3.24 -9.09
C LEU A 97 -11.10 2.98 -7.57
N LEU A 98 -10.92 4.03 -6.75
CA LEU A 98 -11.09 3.96 -5.29
C LEU A 98 -12.56 4.05 -4.88
N ASP A 99 -13.41 4.63 -5.74
CA ASP A 99 -14.83 4.85 -5.45
C ASP A 99 -15.64 3.54 -5.50
N ASP A 100 -15.09 2.49 -6.11
CA ASP A 100 -15.68 1.15 -6.20
C ASP A 100 -14.89 0.13 -5.36
N VAL A 101 -15.59 -0.83 -4.79
CA VAL A 101 -15.03 -1.87 -3.91
C VAL A 101 -15.34 -3.26 -4.42
N LEU A 102 -14.36 -4.15 -4.39
CA LEU A 102 -14.56 -5.60 -4.44
C LEU A 102 -15.11 -6.04 -3.08
N PHE A 103 -16.44 -5.99 -2.92
CA PHE A 103 -17.09 -6.32 -1.67
C PHE A 103 -17.21 -7.83 -1.47
N GLY A 104 -16.86 -8.31 -0.27
CA GLY A 104 -16.82 -9.72 0.06
C GLY A 104 -15.52 -10.38 -0.38
N TYR A 105 -15.53 -11.71 -0.37
CA TYR A 105 -14.37 -12.52 -0.75
C TYR A 105 -14.38 -12.85 -2.24
N HIS A 106 -13.28 -12.56 -2.91
CA HIS A 106 -13.06 -12.88 -4.31
C HIS A 106 -11.78 -13.69 -4.47
N GLU A 107 -11.89 -14.88 -5.04
CA GLU A 107 -10.76 -15.68 -5.47
C GLU A 107 -10.73 -15.72 -6.99
N ILE A 108 -9.65 -15.23 -7.58
CA ILE A 108 -9.55 -15.00 -9.02
C ILE A 108 -8.17 -15.42 -9.50
N GLY A 109 -8.11 -16.06 -10.66
CA GLY A 109 -6.84 -16.49 -11.24
C GLY A 109 -6.58 -17.98 -11.03
N GLY A 110 -5.32 -18.38 -11.04
CA GLY A 110 -4.89 -19.77 -11.03
C GLY A 110 -4.58 -20.32 -12.41
N PRO A 111 -4.36 -21.63 -12.55
CA PRO A 111 -3.99 -22.25 -13.83
C PRO A 111 -5.00 -21.95 -14.95
N GLY A 112 -4.51 -21.45 -16.07
CA GLY A 112 -5.34 -21.08 -17.23
C GLY A 112 -5.90 -19.66 -17.22
N VAL A 113 -5.74 -18.89 -16.13
CA VAL A 113 -6.20 -17.50 -16.02
C VAL A 113 -5.01 -16.56 -16.00
N THR A 114 -4.86 -15.75 -17.03
CA THR A 114 -3.75 -14.80 -17.17
C THR A 114 -3.97 -13.52 -16.36
N THR A 115 -2.89 -12.79 -16.06
CA THR A 115 -2.92 -11.47 -15.41
C THR A 115 -3.88 -10.52 -16.12
N ALA A 116 -3.92 -10.52 -17.48
CA ALA A 116 -4.85 -9.69 -18.25
C ALA A 116 -6.32 -9.98 -17.94
N GLN A 117 -6.68 -11.25 -17.76
CA GLN A 117 -8.04 -11.66 -17.42
C GLN A 117 -8.41 -11.25 -15.99
N VAL A 118 -7.44 -11.30 -15.06
CA VAL A 118 -7.64 -10.82 -13.68
C VAL A 118 -7.88 -9.31 -13.68
N ILE A 119 -7.07 -8.52 -14.40
CA ILE A 119 -7.28 -7.07 -14.56
C ILE A 119 -8.66 -6.77 -15.15
N ALA A 120 -9.04 -7.48 -16.22
CA ALA A 120 -10.34 -7.31 -16.85
C ALA A 120 -11.50 -7.64 -15.89
N TYR A 121 -11.35 -8.68 -15.07
CA TYR A 121 -12.34 -9.02 -14.03
C TYR A 121 -12.50 -7.88 -13.04
N ILE A 122 -11.41 -7.32 -12.51
CA ILE A 122 -11.44 -6.19 -11.56
C ILE A 122 -12.10 -4.98 -12.21
N LEU A 123 -11.67 -4.60 -13.41
CA LEU A 123 -12.23 -3.45 -14.14
C LEU A 123 -13.71 -3.62 -14.49
N ASN A 124 -14.19 -4.84 -14.66
CA ASN A 124 -15.60 -5.11 -14.88
C ASN A 124 -16.49 -4.91 -13.63
N ARG A 125 -15.91 -4.66 -12.46
CA ARG A 125 -16.63 -4.36 -11.23
C ARG A 125 -16.93 -2.88 -11.01
N GLN A 126 -16.40 -1.98 -11.88
CA GLN A 126 -16.76 -0.56 -11.83
C GLN A 126 -18.27 -0.38 -11.96
N THR A 127 -18.84 0.47 -11.12
CA THR A 127 -20.24 0.93 -11.23
C THR A 127 -20.40 1.81 -12.46
N VAL A 128 -19.51 2.79 -12.63
CA VAL A 128 -19.42 3.62 -13.84
C VAL A 128 -18.24 3.14 -14.68
N LYS A 129 -18.49 2.58 -15.86
CA LYS A 129 -17.50 1.96 -16.75
C LYS A 129 -16.60 3.00 -17.42
N ARG A 130 -15.70 3.61 -16.67
CA ARG A 130 -14.75 4.61 -17.18
C ARG A 130 -13.46 3.97 -17.73
N TRP A 131 -13.00 2.89 -17.09
CA TRP A 131 -11.73 2.23 -17.39
C TRP A 131 -11.91 0.88 -18.06
N THR A 132 -11.03 0.59 -19.01
CA THR A 132 -10.91 -0.71 -19.67
C THR A 132 -9.44 -1.14 -19.71
N LEU A 133 -9.20 -2.44 -19.88
CA LEU A 133 -7.85 -2.94 -20.10
C LEU A 133 -7.37 -2.51 -21.49
N GLY A 134 -6.22 -1.86 -21.56
CA GLY A 134 -5.49 -1.59 -22.78
C GLY A 134 -4.45 -2.69 -23.04
N ARG A 135 -3.20 -2.46 -22.66
CA ARG A 135 -2.08 -3.38 -22.84
C ARG A 135 -1.73 -4.09 -21.53
N CYS A 136 -1.42 -5.39 -21.62
CA CYS A 136 -0.82 -6.16 -20.53
C CYS A 136 0.32 -7.01 -21.08
N ASP A 137 1.56 -6.76 -20.59
CA ASP A 137 2.76 -7.49 -21.03
C ASP A 137 3.02 -8.77 -20.22
N PHE A 138 2.17 -9.07 -19.23
CA PHE A 138 2.34 -10.19 -18.32
C PHE A 138 1.32 -11.29 -18.61
N THR A 139 1.83 -12.51 -18.65
CA THR A 139 1.04 -13.72 -18.88
C THR A 139 1.04 -14.66 -17.69
N ASP A 140 1.57 -14.17 -16.55
CA ASP A 140 1.64 -14.92 -15.30
C ASP A 140 0.25 -15.38 -14.85
N GLN A 141 0.19 -16.58 -14.25
CA GLN A 141 -1.05 -17.24 -13.84
C GLN A 141 -1.00 -17.50 -12.33
N TYR A 142 -1.31 -16.47 -11.55
CA TYR A 142 -1.37 -16.56 -10.10
C TYR A 142 -2.82 -16.56 -9.61
N ALA A 143 -3.07 -17.23 -8.50
CA ALA A 143 -4.33 -17.10 -7.78
C ALA A 143 -4.26 -15.88 -6.85
N TYR A 144 -5.24 -15.01 -6.96
CA TYR A 144 -5.36 -13.80 -6.16
C TYR A 144 -6.58 -13.89 -5.25
N LYS A 145 -6.43 -13.45 -4.03
CA LYS A 145 -7.50 -13.39 -3.04
C LYS A 145 -7.69 -11.94 -2.62
N PHE A 146 -8.88 -11.42 -2.83
CA PHE A 146 -9.25 -10.06 -2.45
C PHE A 146 -10.43 -10.11 -1.49
N GLU A 147 -10.42 -9.26 -0.51
CA GLU A 147 -11.52 -9.12 0.44
C GLU A 147 -11.72 -7.65 0.79
N ASN A 148 -12.92 -7.12 0.51
CA ASN A 148 -13.32 -5.76 0.85
C ASN A 148 -12.29 -4.69 0.47
N THR A 149 -11.72 -4.78 -0.73
CA THR A 149 -10.66 -3.89 -1.21
C THR A 149 -11.15 -3.01 -2.37
N SER A 150 -10.63 -1.78 -2.49
CA SER A 150 -10.94 -0.93 -3.64
C SER A 150 -10.38 -1.50 -4.94
N LEU A 151 -10.99 -1.13 -6.08
CA LEU A 151 -10.52 -1.63 -7.39
C LEU A 151 -9.09 -1.16 -7.68
N LEU A 152 -8.72 0.07 -7.31
CA LEU A 152 -7.36 0.57 -7.51
C LEU A 152 -6.34 -0.21 -6.69
N SER A 153 -6.62 -0.43 -5.40
CA SER A 153 -5.73 -1.21 -4.52
C SER A 153 -5.59 -2.65 -5.00
N ALA A 154 -6.68 -3.27 -5.45
CA ALA A 154 -6.64 -4.60 -6.05
C ALA A 154 -5.75 -4.65 -7.30
N LEU A 155 -5.88 -3.66 -8.21
CA LEU A 155 -5.04 -3.56 -9.42
C LEU A 155 -3.56 -3.40 -9.06
N LEU A 156 -3.23 -2.40 -8.23
CA LEU A 156 -1.83 -2.10 -7.88
C LEU A 156 -1.16 -3.30 -7.17
N SER A 157 -1.91 -4.04 -6.36
CA SER A 157 -1.39 -5.23 -5.66
C SER A 157 -0.96 -6.37 -6.59
N LEU A 158 -1.49 -6.44 -7.82
CA LEU A 158 -1.08 -7.43 -8.81
C LEU A 158 0.41 -7.32 -9.13
N GLY A 159 0.95 -6.10 -9.19
CA GLY A 159 2.36 -5.83 -9.48
C GLY A 159 3.33 -6.53 -8.53
N ASN A 160 2.93 -6.75 -7.28
CA ASN A 160 3.79 -7.31 -6.23
C ASN A 160 4.14 -8.80 -6.45
N VAL A 161 3.36 -9.51 -7.25
CA VAL A 161 3.54 -10.95 -7.46
C VAL A 161 4.07 -11.30 -8.84
N LEU A 162 4.15 -10.33 -9.75
CA LEU A 162 4.57 -10.56 -11.13
C LEU A 162 6.06 -10.91 -11.23
N THR A 163 6.38 -11.66 -12.27
CA THR A 163 7.76 -12.00 -12.60
C THR A 163 8.42 -10.82 -13.32
N GLY A 164 9.14 -9.98 -12.56
CA GLY A 164 9.84 -8.80 -13.04
C GLY A 164 9.13 -7.48 -12.66
N GLU A 165 9.85 -6.39 -12.85
CA GLU A 165 9.33 -5.06 -12.56
C GLU A 165 8.26 -4.63 -13.58
N CYS A 166 7.22 -3.98 -13.08
CA CYS A 166 6.11 -3.50 -13.90
C CYS A 166 5.87 -2.01 -13.72
N THR A 167 5.24 -1.40 -14.71
CA THR A 167 4.77 -0.02 -14.66
C THR A 167 3.29 0.01 -15.03
N TRP A 168 2.48 0.57 -14.14
CA TRP A 168 1.10 0.91 -14.42
C TRP A 168 1.02 2.24 -15.18
N GLN A 169 0.20 2.27 -16.22
CA GLN A 169 -0.05 3.46 -17.02
C GLN A 169 -1.56 3.66 -17.14
N PHE A 170 -2.01 4.87 -16.83
CA PHE A 170 -3.41 5.26 -16.88
C PHE A 170 -3.60 6.29 -17.98
N ASP A 171 -4.10 5.84 -19.13
CA ASP A 171 -4.26 6.63 -20.34
C ASP A 171 -5.69 7.18 -20.41
N THR A 172 -5.82 8.51 -20.35
CA THR A 172 -7.08 9.25 -20.44
C THR A 172 -7.28 9.96 -21.77
N SER A 173 -6.45 9.64 -22.78
CA SER A 173 -6.52 10.27 -24.11
C SER A 173 -7.74 9.86 -24.93
N ALA A 174 -8.35 8.72 -24.61
CA ALA A 174 -9.51 8.17 -25.29
C ALA A 174 -10.60 7.73 -24.30
N THR A 175 -11.84 7.63 -24.74
CA THR A 175 -12.96 7.12 -23.94
C THR A 175 -13.45 5.79 -24.55
N PRO A 176 -13.56 4.69 -23.76
CA PRO A 176 -13.19 4.58 -22.35
C PRO A 176 -11.68 4.72 -22.11
N TRP A 177 -11.31 5.20 -20.93
CA TRP A 177 -9.92 5.29 -20.50
C TRP A 177 -9.27 3.92 -20.41
N ARG A 178 -7.94 3.87 -20.52
CA ARG A 178 -7.21 2.59 -20.58
C ARG A 178 -6.26 2.44 -19.41
N VAL A 179 -6.28 1.27 -18.80
CA VAL A 179 -5.26 0.82 -17.86
C VAL A 179 -4.30 -0.10 -18.58
N ASN A 180 -3.00 0.23 -18.58
CA ASN A 180 -1.95 -0.61 -19.14
C ASN A 180 -1.04 -1.12 -18.03
N LEU A 181 -0.62 -2.37 -18.13
CA LEU A 181 0.39 -2.97 -17.28
C LEU A 181 1.55 -3.43 -18.17
N VAL A 182 2.63 -2.65 -18.15
CA VAL A 182 3.78 -2.89 -19.03
C VAL A 182 5.01 -3.32 -18.24
N ARG A 183 5.92 -4.06 -18.90
CA ARG A 183 7.23 -4.35 -18.31
C ARG A 183 8.01 -3.06 -18.19
N ALA A 184 8.67 -2.89 -17.05
CA ALA A 184 9.55 -1.75 -16.84
C ALA A 184 10.78 -1.85 -17.77
N ASP A 185 11.31 -0.69 -18.18
CA ASP A 185 12.47 -0.61 -19.06
C ASP A 185 13.68 -1.30 -18.41
N ALA A 186 14.40 -2.12 -19.20
CA ALA A 186 15.61 -2.81 -18.77
C ALA A 186 16.89 -1.97 -19.05
N SER A 187 16.78 -0.93 -19.85
CA SER A 187 17.90 -0.04 -20.22
C SER A 187 17.49 1.42 -20.02
N PRO A 188 18.45 2.33 -19.74
CA PRO A 188 18.12 3.74 -19.59
C PRO A 188 17.50 4.33 -20.86
N GLY A 189 16.32 4.92 -20.68
CA GLY A 189 15.56 5.61 -21.72
C GLY A 189 15.65 7.14 -21.64
N CYS A 190 16.25 7.67 -20.55
CA CYS A 190 16.46 9.09 -20.34
C CYS A 190 17.74 9.33 -19.53
N GLY A 191 18.21 10.60 -19.47
CA GLY A 191 19.45 10.95 -18.81
C GLY A 191 19.39 12.26 -18.02
N ILE A 192 20.13 12.28 -16.91
CA ILE A 192 20.44 13.46 -16.11
C ILE A 192 21.96 13.59 -16.09
N HIS A 193 22.47 14.69 -16.63
CA HIS A 193 23.90 14.90 -16.79
C HIS A 193 24.31 16.26 -16.20
N TYR A 194 25.34 16.23 -15.35
CA TYR A 194 25.97 17.45 -14.86
C TYR A 194 26.47 18.30 -16.03
N MET A 195 26.40 19.63 -15.92
CA MET A 195 26.68 20.60 -16.97
C MET A 195 25.72 20.56 -18.20
N ARG A 196 24.66 19.74 -18.18
CA ARG A 196 23.66 19.74 -19.25
C ARG A 196 22.25 20.10 -18.70
N ASN A 197 21.72 19.26 -17.87
CA ASN A 197 20.36 19.42 -17.30
C ASN A 197 20.28 19.15 -15.80
N MET A 198 21.36 18.72 -15.14
CA MET A 198 21.42 18.61 -13.68
C MET A 198 21.81 19.95 -13.06
N VAL A 199 21.01 20.46 -12.15
CA VAL A 199 21.30 21.64 -11.33
C VAL A 199 21.97 21.22 -10.02
N GLY A 200 21.49 20.15 -9.42
CA GLY A 200 22.04 19.58 -8.20
C GLY A 200 21.52 18.17 -7.95
N ILE A 201 22.21 17.43 -7.12
CA ILE A 201 21.79 16.10 -6.69
C ILE A 201 22.07 15.92 -5.21
N GLU A 202 21.07 15.48 -4.47
CA GLU A 202 21.19 15.12 -3.07
C GLU A 202 21.01 13.62 -2.92
N LYS A 203 21.85 13.00 -2.09
CA LYS A 203 21.79 11.57 -1.81
C LYS A 203 21.33 11.35 -0.38
N SER A 204 20.28 10.57 -0.21
CA SER A 204 19.81 10.07 1.07
C SER A 204 19.95 8.54 1.13
N MET A 205 20.24 8.02 2.31
CA MET A 205 20.34 6.59 2.57
C MET A 205 19.43 6.21 3.74
N ASP A 206 18.50 5.31 3.50
CA ASP A 206 17.67 4.71 4.53
C ASP A 206 18.08 3.24 4.72
N ALA A 207 18.65 2.96 5.88
CA ALA A 207 19.03 1.60 6.28
C ALA A 207 17.99 0.94 7.20
N SER A 208 16.87 1.60 7.50
CA SER A 208 15.85 1.07 8.41
C SER A 208 15.16 -0.17 7.87
N THR A 209 15.07 -0.28 6.55
CA THR A 209 14.42 -1.39 5.84
C THR A 209 15.40 -2.49 5.41
N LEU A 210 16.70 -2.34 5.76
CA LEU A 210 17.72 -3.32 5.40
C LEU A 210 17.47 -4.66 6.10
N VAL A 211 17.38 -5.73 5.30
CA VAL A 211 17.26 -7.10 5.79
C VAL A 211 18.35 -7.95 5.19
N THR A 212 19.15 -8.63 6.02
CA THR A 212 20.20 -9.55 5.58
C THR A 212 19.91 -11.00 5.97
N ARG A 213 18.86 -11.22 6.79
CA ARG A 213 18.34 -12.54 7.13
C ARG A 213 16.82 -12.49 7.15
N LEU A 214 16.19 -13.36 6.37
CA LEU A 214 14.74 -13.39 6.23
C LEU A 214 14.20 -14.76 6.66
N TYR A 215 13.39 -14.79 7.72
CA TYR A 215 12.63 -15.95 8.16
C TYR A 215 11.34 -16.03 7.33
N LEU A 216 10.99 -17.24 6.89
CA LEU A 216 9.87 -17.45 5.98
C LEU A 216 8.82 -18.34 6.63
N LEU A 217 7.60 -17.83 6.69
CA LEU A 217 6.41 -18.48 7.22
C LEU A 217 5.32 -18.53 6.14
N GLY A 218 4.78 -19.71 5.91
CA GLY A 218 3.69 -19.96 4.95
C GLY A 218 2.36 -20.27 5.65
N TYR A 219 1.57 -21.14 5.02
CA TYR A 219 0.27 -21.60 5.49
C TYR A 219 0.31 -22.20 6.89
N GLY A 220 -0.77 -22.03 7.65
CA GLY A 220 -0.92 -22.54 9.00
C GLY A 220 -0.65 -21.50 10.08
N GLU A 221 -0.74 -21.92 11.33
CA GLU A 221 -0.58 -21.06 12.51
C GLU A 221 0.26 -21.78 13.59
N GLY A 222 1.00 -21.00 14.37
CA GLY A 222 1.77 -21.49 15.51
C GLY A 222 2.81 -22.54 15.11
N VAL A 223 2.85 -23.66 15.83
CA VAL A 223 3.84 -24.73 15.61
C VAL A 223 3.64 -25.52 14.31
N ASN A 224 2.45 -25.44 13.72
CA ASN A 224 2.10 -26.13 12.48
C ASN A 224 2.25 -25.22 11.25
N GLN A 225 2.76 -23.99 11.43
CA GLN A 225 2.96 -23.07 10.33
C GLN A 225 4.07 -23.57 9.40
N LEU A 226 3.80 -23.54 8.10
CA LEU A 226 4.76 -23.95 7.08
C LEU A 226 6.03 -23.11 7.16
N THR A 227 7.18 -23.77 7.15
CA THR A 227 8.49 -23.14 7.06
C THR A 227 9.29 -23.75 5.91
N ILE A 228 10.37 -23.09 5.50
CA ILE A 228 11.26 -23.59 4.45
C ILE A 228 12.25 -24.65 4.93
N LYS A 229 12.20 -25.10 6.18
CA LYS A 229 13.16 -26.08 6.75
C LYS A 229 13.36 -27.31 5.87
N GLY A 230 12.27 -27.88 5.35
CA GLY A 230 12.31 -29.11 4.54
C GLY A 230 13.07 -28.98 3.23
N VAL A 231 13.12 -27.78 2.64
CA VAL A 231 13.77 -27.47 1.34
C VAL A 231 15.01 -26.61 1.50
N ASN A 232 15.44 -26.32 2.73
CA ASN A 232 16.56 -25.41 3.03
C ASN A 232 17.54 -25.99 4.06
N GLY A 233 17.79 -27.29 4.02
CA GLY A 233 18.80 -27.94 4.89
C GLY A 233 18.48 -27.86 6.39
N GLY A 234 17.20 -27.80 6.76
CA GLY A 234 16.75 -27.71 8.15
C GLY A 234 16.70 -26.30 8.72
N VAL A 235 17.06 -25.28 7.94
CA VAL A 235 17.15 -23.88 8.37
C VAL A 235 15.89 -23.11 7.95
N PRO A 236 15.22 -22.36 8.87
CA PRO A 236 13.95 -21.68 8.58
C PRO A 236 14.12 -20.30 7.94
N TYR A 237 15.33 -19.88 7.61
CA TYR A 237 15.64 -18.56 7.06
C TYR A 237 16.59 -18.66 5.85
N ILE A 238 16.68 -17.58 5.11
CA ILE A 238 17.68 -17.37 4.07
C ILE A 238 18.54 -16.16 4.44
N ASP A 239 19.82 -16.21 4.11
CA ASP A 239 20.80 -15.13 4.31
C ASP A 239 21.15 -14.49 2.99
N ALA A 240 21.28 -13.15 3.00
CA ALA A 240 21.80 -12.38 1.90
C ALA A 240 23.35 -12.43 1.85
N ASP A 241 23.90 -12.29 0.68
CA ASP A 241 25.35 -12.13 0.43
C ASP A 241 25.95 -10.89 1.12
N THR A 242 25.12 -9.83 1.27
CA THR A 242 25.49 -8.57 1.93
C THR A 242 25.57 -8.66 3.45
N LYS A 243 25.21 -9.80 4.05
CA LYS A 243 25.32 -10.04 5.50
C LYS A 243 26.75 -9.83 6.03
N ALA A 244 27.78 -10.13 5.24
CA ALA A 244 29.17 -9.91 5.63
C ALA A 244 29.49 -8.41 5.79
N LYS A 245 28.85 -7.56 5.00
CA LYS A 245 29.05 -6.09 5.01
C LYS A 245 28.22 -5.38 6.08
N TRP A 246 26.94 -5.78 6.24
CA TRP A 246 25.96 -5.05 7.04
C TRP A 246 25.65 -5.72 8.37
N GLY A 247 26.22 -6.89 8.64
CA GLY A 247 25.86 -7.70 9.79
C GLY A 247 24.52 -8.41 9.61
N VAL A 248 24.06 -9.06 10.69
CA VAL A 248 22.77 -9.77 10.69
C VAL A 248 21.65 -8.78 11.03
N LYS A 249 20.77 -8.54 10.05
CA LYS A 249 19.53 -7.78 10.19
C LYS A 249 18.38 -8.74 9.86
N SER A 250 17.69 -9.18 10.88
CA SER A 250 16.64 -10.22 10.74
C SER A 250 15.26 -9.60 10.57
N SER A 251 14.46 -10.20 9.69
CA SER A 251 13.04 -9.91 9.54
C SER A 251 12.26 -11.20 9.32
N VAL A 252 10.94 -11.13 9.40
CA VAL A 252 10.03 -12.25 9.15
C VAL A 252 9.10 -11.88 8.00
N TYR A 253 9.02 -12.76 7.02
CA TYR A 253 8.01 -12.71 5.97
C TYR A 253 7.00 -13.83 6.20
N ALA A 254 5.74 -13.47 6.35
CA ALA A 254 4.65 -14.42 6.54
C ALA A 254 3.62 -14.23 5.42
N ASP A 255 3.35 -15.33 4.69
CA ASP A 255 2.28 -15.36 3.70
C ASP A 255 1.51 -16.68 3.84
N THR A 256 0.41 -16.63 4.58
CA THR A 256 -0.42 -17.79 4.88
C THR A 256 -1.12 -18.40 3.67
N ARG A 257 -1.05 -17.76 2.50
CA ARG A 257 -1.60 -18.26 1.23
C ARG A 257 -0.68 -19.28 0.56
N ILE A 258 0.60 -19.33 0.96
CA ILE A 258 1.60 -20.21 0.35
C ILE A 258 1.64 -21.53 1.12
N GLU A 259 1.22 -22.60 0.45
CA GLU A 259 1.15 -23.97 1.00
C GLU A 259 2.35 -24.85 0.63
N ASP A 260 3.19 -24.37 -0.33
CA ASP A 260 4.38 -25.08 -0.79
C ASP A 260 5.67 -24.42 -0.33
N ALA A 261 6.56 -25.19 0.31
CA ALA A 261 7.80 -24.70 0.88
C ALA A 261 8.81 -24.20 -0.18
N ALA A 262 8.83 -24.81 -1.37
CA ALA A 262 9.72 -24.38 -2.45
C ALA A 262 9.28 -23.03 -3.02
N THR A 263 7.97 -22.84 -3.22
CA THR A 263 7.36 -21.56 -3.62
C THR A 263 7.63 -20.48 -2.58
N LEU A 264 7.45 -20.80 -1.29
CA LEU A 264 7.74 -19.88 -0.19
C LEU A 264 9.23 -19.45 -0.20
N LYS A 265 10.15 -20.38 -0.41
CA LYS A 265 11.59 -20.09 -0.51
C LYS A 265 11.90 -19.21 -1.71
N ALA A 266 11.34 -19.47 -2.87
CA ALA A 266 11.57 -18.68 -4.08
C ALA A 266 11.06 -17.23 -3.90
N ARG A 267 9.89 -17.07 -3.30
CA ARG A 267 9.32 -15.75 -2.97
C ARG A 267 10.19 -15.00 -1.96
N GLY A 268 10.58 -15.67 -0.89
CA GLY A 268 11.47 -15.09 0.11
C GLY A 268 12.81 -14.67 -0.46
N ALA A 269 13.39 -15.45 -1.38
CA ALA A 269 14.64 -15.10 -2.06
C ALA A 269 14.47 -13.84 -2.92
N ALA A 270 13.40 -13.74 -3.70
CA ALA A 270 13.11 -12.55 -4.51
C ALA A 270 12.91 -11.29 -3.64
N LEU A 271 12.22 -11.44 -2.50
CA LEU A 271 12.05 -10.34 -1.54
C LEU A 271 13.39 -9.94 -0.89
N LEU A 272 14.21 -10.91 -0.47
CA LEU A 272 15.50 -10.64 0.15
C LEU A 272 16.46 -9.92 -0.82
N GLU A 273 16.45 -10.25 -2.12
CA GLU A 273 17.22 -9.54 -3.15
C GLU A 273 16.89 -8.04 -3.18
N ARG A 274 15.64 -7.68 -2.95
CA ARG A 274 15.17 -6.28 -2.89
C ARG A 274 15.58 -5.57 -1.60
N LEU A 275 15.64 -6.30 -0.48
CA LEU A 275 15.87 -5.75 0.87
C LEU A 275 17.33 -5.83 1.33
N LYS A 276 18.19 -6.58 0.64
CA LYS A 276 19.57 -6.88 1.07
C LYS A 276 20.53 -5.69 1.06
N ASN A 277 20.15 -4.58 0.43
CA ASN A 277 20.92 -3.35 0.38
C ASN A 277 20.13 -2.20 1.01
N PRO A 278 20.81 -1.21 1.61
CA PRO A 278 20.15 0.01 2.04
C PRO A 278 19.40 0.68 0.87
N TYR A 279 18.27 1.27 1.18
CA TYR A 279 17.53 2.05 0.21
C TYR A 279 18.22 3.39 -0.01
N PHE A 280 18.68 3.63 -1.22
CA PHE A 280 19.25 4.90 -1.63
C PHE A 280 18.21 5.69 -2.44
N THR A 281 18.00 6.92 -2.03
CA THR A 281 17.20 7.90 -2.77
C THR A 281 18.11 9.02 -3.20
N TYR A 282 17.98 9.41 -4.45
CA TYR A 282 18.63 10.60 -4.98
C TYR A 282 17.54 11.57 -5.41
N THR A 283 17.59 12.78 -4.90
CA THR A 283 16.73 13.88 -5.35
C THR A 283 17.56 14.79 -6.24
N ALA A 284 17.23 14.83 -7.52
CA ALA A 284 17.90 15.64 -8.50
C ALA A 284 17.03 16.82 -8.91
N SER A 285 17.53 18.04 -8.67
CA SER A 285 17.00 19.24 -9.30
C SER A 285 17.54 19.31 -10.73
N ALA A 286 16.65 19.33 -11.72
CA ALA A 286 17.03 19.25 -13.11
C ALA A 286 16.22 20.25 -13.96
N ILE A 287 16.71 20.48 -15.18
CA ILE A 287 16.00 21.26 -16.19
C ILE A 287 15.38 20.31 -17.20
N ASP A 288 14.07 20.44 -17.41
CA ASP A 288 13.34 19.73 -18.46
C ASP A 288 13.65 20.32 -19.84
N LEU A 289 14.49 19.63 -20.57
CA LEU A 289 14.91 20.05 -21.91
C LEU A 289 13.99 19.53 -23.02
N THR A 290 13.00 18.73 -22.71
CA THR A 290 12.09 18.07 -23.69
C THR A 290 11.53 19.05 -24.71
N ARG A 291 11.08 20.21 -24.25
CA ARG A 291 10.51 21.26 -25.12
C ARG A 291 11.55 21.89 -26.05
N LEU A 292 12.81 22.00 -25.60
CA LEU A 292 13.87 22.65 -26.36
C LEU A 292 14.52 21.70 -27.37
N THR A 293 14.72 20.46 -27.00
CA THR A 293 15.45 19.48 -27.80
C THR A 293 14.55 18.58 -28.63
N GLY A 294 13.33 18.31 -28.16
CA GLY A 294 12.43 17.31 -28.75
C GLY A 294 12.97 15.87 -28.66
N LEU A 295 14.06 15.65 -27.90
CA LEU A 295 14.70 14.34 -27.80
C LEU A 295 13.99 13.48 -26.74
N LYS A 296 13.69 12.23 -27.10
CA LYS A 296 13.12 11.26 -26.14
C LYS A 296 14.05 11.01 -24.92
N TRP A 297 15.35 11.24 -25.08
CA TRP A 297 16.33 11.12 -24.00
C TRP A 297 16.12 12.17 -22.89
N ASP A 298 15.49 13.28 -23.21
CA ASP A 298 15.20 14.35 -22.25
C ASP A 298 13.80 14.21 -21.63
N GLU A 299 13.01 13.26 -22.09
CA GLU A 299 11.66 13.00 -21.60
C GLU A 299 11.71 12.12 -20.33
N HIS A 300 11.59 12.75 -19.18
CA HIS A 300 11.54 12.08 -17.89
C HIS A 300 10.10 11.73 -17.53
N MET A 301 9.87 10.47 -17.11
CA MET A 301 8.58 9.97 -16.62
C MET A 301 8.81 9.01 -15.45
N PRO A 302 7.92 8.97 -14.45
CA PRO A 302 8.00 7.96 -13.40
C PRO A 302 8.01 6.55 -13.99
N GLY A 303 8.82 5.69 -13.42
CA GLY A 303 9.01 4.32 -13.90
C GLY A 303 10.05 4.15 -15.02
N LYS A 304 10.50 5.21 -15.69
CA LYS A 304 11.63 5.11 -16.64
C LYS A 304 12.96 4.88 -15.90
N LEU A 305 13.84 4.10 -16.51
CA LEU A 305 15.22 3.98 -16.04
C LEU A 305 16.02 5.18 -16.55
N VAL A 306 16.59 5.96 -15.63
CA VAL A 306 17.40 7.14 -15.93
C VAL A 306 18.88 6.84 -15.72
N ARG A 307 19.73 7.34 -16.61
CA ARG A 307 21.17 7.36 -16.40
C ARG A 307 21.60 8.69 -15.81
N VAL A 308 22.22 8.64 -14.64
CA VAL A 308 22.76 9.81 -13.94
C VAL A 308 24.26 9.82 -14.17
N MET A 309 24.77 10.93 -14.68
CA MET A 309 26.19 11.11 -15.01
C MET A 309 26.71 12.43 -14.44
N ASP A 310 27.79 12.33 -13.69
CA ASP A 310 28.59 13.45 -13.22
C ASP A 310 30.06 13.01 -13.25
N ASP A 311 30.74 13.35 -14.35
CA ASP A 311 32.10 12.92 -14.59
C ASP A 311 33.10 13.58 -13.63
N GLU A 312 32.78 14.78 -13.14
CA GLU A 312 33.63 15.53 -12.21
C GLU A 312 33.67 14.86 -10.82
N HIS A 313 32.53 14.30 -10.38
CA HIS A 313 32.43 13.60 -9.09
C HIS A 313 32.43 12.08 -9.22
N GLY A 314 32.70 11.55 -10.42
CA GLY A 314 32.75 10.11 -10.67
C GLY A 314 31.39 9.40 -10.49
N VAL A 315 30.27 10.11 -10.69
CA VAL A 315 28.94 9.56 -10.58
C VAL A 315 28.47 9.05 -11.94
N ASN A 316 28.26 7.75 -12.04
CA ASN A 316 27.72 7.13 -13.24
C ASN A 316 26.93 5.88 -12.86
N PHE A 317 25.62 6.02 -12.77
CA PHE A 317 24.73 4.91 -12.44
C PHE A 317 23.40 5.02 -13.20
N ALA A 318 22.67 3.91 -13.26
CA ALA A 318 21.31 3.87 -13.74
C ALA A 318 20.38 3.47 -12.60
N ALA A 319 19.28 4.18 -12.46
CA ALA A 319 18.27 3.87 -11.47
C ALA A 319 16.87 4.32 -11.94
N ARG A 320 15.83 3.88 -11.28
CA ARG A 320 14.45 4.17 -11.68
C ARG A 320 13.98 5.51 -11.13
N ILE A 321 13.27 6.26 -11.95
CA ILE A 321 12.57 7.46 -11.52
C ILE A 321 11.35 7.03 -10.71
N VAL A 322 11.34 7.41 -9.43
CA VAL A 322 10.23 7.14 -8.50
C VAL A 322 9.18 8.22 -8.58
N SER A 323 9.61 9.48 -8.60
CA SER A 323 8.67 10.60 -8.74
C SER A 323 9.27 11.76 -9.52
N ILE A 324 8.37 12.55 -10.08
CA ILE A 324 8.70 13.83 -10.75
C ILE A 324 7.72 14.86 -10.23
N SER A 325 8.24 16.02 -9.81
CA SER A 325 7.41 17.16 -9.45
C SER A 325 7.79 18.42 -10.22
N LYS A 326 6.79 19.23 -10.51
CA LYS A 326 6.93 20.61 -10.98
C LYS A 326 6.18 21.54 -10.03
N SER A 327 6.87 22.54 -9.52
CA SER A 327 6.29 23.49 -8.55
C SER A 327 5.45 24.57 -9.24
N ASP A 328 5.79 24.93 -10.48
CA ASP A 328 5.03 25.89 -11.29
C ASP A 328 5.21 25.59 -12.77
N VAL A 329 4.23 24.89 -13.32
CA VAL A 329 4.23 24.46 -14.74
C VAL A 329 4.19 25.64 -15.71
N ARG A 330 3.59 26.78 -15.32
CA ARG A 330 3.42 27.95 -16.16
C ARG A 330 4.55 28.97 -16.00
N GLY A 331 4.89 29.31 -14.76
CA GLY A 331 5.93 30.32 -14.48
C GLY A 331 7.35 29.77 -14.63
N ARG A 332 7.55 28.47 -14.32
CA ARG A 332 8.85 27.80 -14.39
C ARG A 332 8.76 26.43 -15.08
N PRO A 333 8.36 26.37 -16.34
CA PRO A 333 8.08 25.12 -17.04
C PRO A 333 9.29 24.20 -17.20
N GLY A 334 10.51 24.75 -17.11
CA GLY A 334 11.75 23.97 -17.20
C GLY A 334 12.20 23.35 -15.89
N ASP A 335 11.74 23.86 -14.74
CA ASP A 335 12.22 23.37 -13.44
C ASP A 335 11.51 22.08 -13.07
N ILE A 336 12.27 21.02 -12.87
CA ILE A 336 11.76 19.73 -12.39
C ILE A 336 12.59 19.23 -11.23
N GLU A 337 11.93 18.56 -10.32
CA GLU A 337 12.57 17.75 -9.29
C GLU A 337 12.30 16.28 -9.57
N ILE A 338 13.34 15.47 -9.60
CA ILE A 338 13.28 14.06 -9.94
C ILE A 338 13.81 13.25 -8.76
N THR A 339 12.96 12.41 -8.18
CA THR A 339 13.39 11.43 -7.18
C THR A 339 13.71 10.12 -7.88
N ILE A 340 14.90 9.62 -7.63
CA ILE A 340 15.46 8.40 -8.22
C ILE A 340 15.83 7.44 -7.10
N ALA A 341 15.55 6.16 -7.25
CA ALA A 341 15.91 5.17 -6.26
C ALA A 341 16.53 3.92 -6.86
N ASN A 342 17.35 3.23 -6.09
CA ASN A 342 17.96 1.95 -6.50
C ASN A 342 16.95 0.80 -6.51
N ALA A 343 15.88 0.90 -5.72
CA ALA A 343 14.71 0.04 -5.79
C ALA A 343 13.47 0.92 -5.58
N PRO A 344 12.44 0.84 -6.42
CA PRO A 344 11.18 1.52 -6.14
C PRO A 344 10.65 0.99 -4.81
N ARG A 345 10.29 1.89 -3.89
CA ARG A 345 9.40 1.48 -2.79
C ARG A 345 8.12 1.01 -3.45
N ASP A 346 7.69 -0.18 -3.10
CA ASP A 346 6.40 -0.66 -3.52
C ASP A 346 5.35 0.10 -2.71
N THR A 347 4.73 1.08 -3.35
CA THR A 347 3.70 1.91 -2.71
C THR A 347 2.42 1.13 -2.48
N ALA A 348 2.22 0.03 -3.21
CA ALA A 348 1.20 -0.95 -2.85
C ALA A 348 1.46 -1.54 -1.45
N ASP A 349 2.72 -1.75 -1.06
CA ASP A 349 3.05 -2.11 0.33
C ASP A 349 2.73 -0.97 1.31
N SER A 350 2.85 0.29 0.92
CA SER A 350 2.49 1.43 1.79
C SER A 350 0.98 1.57 1.93
N ILE A 351 0.22 1.40 0.86
CA ILE A 351 -1.25 1.42 0.88
C ILE A 351 -1.79 0.15 1.55
N ASN A 352 -1.22 -1.02 1.23
CA ASN A 352 -1.59 -2.28 1.89
C ASN A 352 -1.14 -2.31 3.36
N THR A 353 0.02 -1.74 3.71
CA THR A 353 0.45 -1.59 5.11
C THR A 353 -0.45 -0.59 5.85
N LEU A 354 -0.96 0.43 5.18
CA LEU A 354 -1.95 1.34 5.75
C LEU A 354 -3.33 0.68 5.84
N ALA A 355 -3.75 -0.07 4.83
CA ALA A 355 -4.97 -0.88 4.84
C ALA A 355 -4.87 -2.04 5.83
N ASP A 356 -3.72 -2.73 5.92
CA ASP A 356 -3.46 -3.76 6.91
C ASP A 356 -3.35 -3.17 8.33
N ARG A 357 -2.78 -1.98 8.50
CA ARG A 357 -2.80 -1.26 9.78
C ARG A 357 -4.19 -0.76 10.14
N MET A 358 -4.98 -0.32 9.18
CA MET A 358 -6.40 -0.01 9.38
C MET A 358 -7.21 -1.28 9.61
N GLY A 359 -6.98 -2.34 8.83
CA GLY A 359 -7.60 -3.66 9.03
C GLY A 359 -7.18 -4.33 10.33
N ILE A 360 -5.92 -4.20 10.76
CA ILE A 360 -5.45 -4.62 12.09
C ILE A 360 -6.05 -3.72 13.17
N SER A 361 -6.13 -2.40 12.97
CA SER A 361 -6.80 -1.48 13.90
C SER A 361 -8.31 -1.71 13.94
N GLU A 362 -8.94 -2.08 12.83
CA GLU A 362 -10.33 -2.52 12.79
C GLU A 362 -10.52 -3.93 13.35
N LEU A 363 -9.60 -4.87 13.14
CA LEU A 363 -9.60 -6.17 13.81
C LEU A 363 -9.35 -6.02 15.32
N TYR A 364 -8.55 -5.06 15.76
CA TYR A 364 -8.42 -4.71 17.18
C TYR A 364 -9.59 -3.85 17.69
N SER A 365 -10.33 -3.17 16.84
CA SER A 365 -11.52 -2.38 17.23
C SER A 365 -12.86 -3.10 16.97
N GLN A 366 -12.95 -3.98 15.98
CA GLN A 366 -14.13 -4.82 15.67
C GLN A 366 -13.95 -6.28 16.15
N GLY A 367 -12.76 -6.80 16.22
CA GLY A 367 -12.35 -7.92 17.02
C GLY A 367 -11.95 -7.45 18.40
N ALA A 368 -12.55 -6.35 18.87
CA ALA A 368 -12.74 -6.21 20.27
C ALA A 368 -13.21 -7.56 20.72
N THR A 369 -12.31 -8.29 21.30
CA THR A 369 -12.61 -9.39 22.18
C THR A 369 -13.76 -8.90 22.99
N ASN A 370 -14.99 -9.26 22.59
CA ASN A 370 -16.13 -8.99 23.42
C ASN A 370 -15.83 -9.81 24.68
N LEU A 371 -15.35 -9.14 25.70
CA LEU A 371 -15.04 -9.75 26.96
C LEU A 371 -16.37 -10.03 27.66
N TYR A 372 -16.86 -11.23 27.52
CA TYR A 372 -18.03 -11.70 28.27
C TYR A 372 -17.53 -12.25 29.59
N SER A 373 -17.66 -11.49 30.65
CA SER A 373 -17.45 -11.98 32.01
C SER A 373 -18.79 -12.50 32.57
N GLN A 374 -18.78 -13.74 33.03
CA GLN A 374 -19.93 -14.34 33.72
C GLN A 374 -19.42 -14.79 35.09
N GLN A 375 -20.16 -14.44 36.12
CA GLN A 375 -19.89 -14.88 37.49
C GLN A 375 -20.99 -15.85 37.93
N TYR A 376 -20.53 -16.98 38.45
CA TYR A 376 -21.41 -17.98 39.06
C TYR A 376 -20.98 -18.22 40.50
N ALA A 377 -21.93 -18.24 41.40
CA ALA A 377 -21.72 -18.70 42.75
C ALA A 377 -22.63 -19.89 42.97
N ASP A 378 -22.08 -21.02 43.41
CA ASP A 378 -22.83 -22.22 43.68
C ASP A 378 -22.17 -22.96 44.86
N ASN A 379 -23.03 -23.65 45.64
CA ASN A 379 -22.54 -24.53 46.71
C ASN A 379 -22.36 -25.93 46.16
N ALA A 380 -21.16 -26.48 46.28
CA ALA A 380 -20.85 -27.82 45.82
C ALA A 380 -20.72 -28.80 47.01
N ASP A 381 -21.34 -29.96 46.88
CA ASP A 381 -21.14 -31.09 47.76
C ASP A 381 -20.97 -32.39 46.95
N THR A 382 -20.82 -33.54 47.64
CA THR A 382 -20.61 -34.82 46.97
C THR A 382 -21.78 -35.29 46.11
N THR A 383 -22.96 -34.70 46.29
CA THR A 383 -24.19 -35.03 45.56
C THR A 383 -24.59 -33.91 44.58
N HIS A 384 -24.08 -32.71 44.80
CA HIS A 384 -24.38 -31.52 44.01
C HIS A 384 -23.09 -30.89 43.49
N PRO A 385 -22.62 -31.34 42.31
CA PRO A 385 -21.45 -30.73 41.69
C PRO A 385 -21.78 -29.31 41.21
N ALA A 386 -20.91 -28.33 41.48
CA ALA A 386 -21.07 -26.98 40.95
C ALA A 386 -21.02 -27.05 39.40
N ARG A 387 -22.04 -26.45 38.77
CA ARG A 387 -22.16 -26.43 37.30
C ARG A 387 -22.09 -25.01 36.77
N MET A 388 -21.06 -24.72 36.02
CA MET A 388 -20.92 -23.47 35.30
C MET A 388 -21.43 -23.61 33.85
N ARG A 389 -22.32 -22.73 33.43
CA ARG A 389 -22.77 -22.65 32.05
C ARG A 389 -22.17 -21.41 31.43
N VAL A 390 -21.34 -21.62 30.38
CA VAL A 390 -20.79 -20.52 29.60
C VAL A 390 -21.77 -20.21 28.47
N TYR A 391 -22.31 -19.00 28.47
CA TYR A 391 -23.18 -18.51 27.40
C TYR A 391 -22.34 -17.86 26.31
N VAL A 392 -22.38 -18.44 25.13
CA VAL A 392 -21.74 -17.89 23.94
C VAL A 392 -22.83 -17.23 23.07
N PRO A 393 -22.77 -15.92 22.83
CA PRO A 393 -23.77 -15.23 21.98
C PRO A 393 -23.81 -15.80 20.57
N ILE A 394 -24.98 -15.79 19.95
CA ILE A 394 -25.21 -16.33 18.58
C ILE A 394 -24.32 -15.64 17.53
N GLY A 395 -23.90 -14.40 17.75
CA GLY A 395 -22.99 -13.66 16.86
C GLY A 395 -21.50 -13.94 17.07
N CYS A 396 -21.13 -14.84 18.00
CA CYS A 396 -19.75 -15.18 18.24
C CYS A 396 -19.28 -16.22 17.19
N VAL A 397 -18.46 -15.78 16.26
CA VAL A 397 -17.93 -16.63 15.17
C VAL A 397 -16.78 -17.51 15.66
N ARG A 398 -16.00 -17.04 16.65
CA ARG A 398 -14.83 -17.76 17.19
C ARG A 398 -14.56 -17.36 18.64
N ILE A 399 -14.19 -18.32 19.45
CA ILE A 399 -13.70 -18.09 20.81
C ILE A 399 -12.15 -18.12 20.72
N ASN A 400 -11.52 -16.95 20.89
CA ASN A 400 -10.08 -16.84 20.83
C ASN A 400 -9.39 -17.21 22.14
N GLN A 401 -10.04 -16.95 23.27
CA GLN A 401 -9.53 -17.28 24.59
C GLN A 401 -10.71 -17.48 25.56
N MET A 402 -10.58 -18.47 26.43
CA MET A 402 -11.50 -18.66 27.56
C MET A 402 -10.65 -18.73 28.81
N LEU A 403 -10.82 -17.78 29.72
CA LEU A 403 -10.19 -17.75 31.04
C LEU A 403 -11.21 -18.14 32.09
N LEU A 404 -10.94 -19.22 32.81
CA LEU A 404 -11.74 -19.67 33.93
C LEU A 404 -10.95 -19.39 35.22
N SER A 405 -11.52 -18.59 36.10
CA SER A 405 -10.98 -18.36 37.44
C SER A 405 -12.02 -18.76 38.47
N TRP A 406 -11.62 -19.50 39.48
CA TRP A 406 -12.50 -19.86 40.58
C TRP A 406 -11.84 -19.59 41.91
N ALA A 407 -12.65 -19.24 42.88
CA ALA A 407 -12.23 -19.01 44.25
C ALA A 407 -13.16 -19.80 45.19
N PHE A 408 -12.57 -20.44 46.18
CA PHE A 408 -13.32 -21.05 47.26
C PHE A 408 -13.23 -20.16 48.50
N GLU A 409 -14.38 -19.76 49.04
CA GLU A 409 -14.39 -18.93 50.26
C GLU A 409 -14.07 -19.77 51.50
N ALA A 410 -14.66 -20.95 51.59
CA ALA A 410 -14.36 -21.94 52.62
C ALA A 410 -14.91 -23.32 52.21
N PHE A 411 -14.22 -24.38 52.48
CA PHE A 411 -14.75 -25.72 52.33
C PHE A 411 -14.46 -26.55 53.55
N ARG A 412 -15.39 -27.46 53.89
CA ARG A 412 -15.23 -28.48 54.93
C ARG A 412 -15.21 -29.86 54.26
N ALA A 413 -14.10 -30.58 54.46
CA ALA A 413 -14.01 -31.99 54.07
C ALA A 413 -14.34 -32.85 55.27
N TYR A 414 -15.25 -33.78 55.11
CA TYR A 414 -15.55 -34.82 56.13
C TYR A 414 -15.10 -36.17 55.60
N GLU A 415 -14.30 -36.84 56.35
CA GLU A 415 -14.06 -38.26 56.13
C GLU A 415 -14.95 -39.05 57.06
N THR A 416 -15.97 -39.73 56.55
CA THR A 416 -16.78 -40.64 57.29
C THR A 416 -16.06 -41.99 57.37
N GLY A 417 -15.19 -42.13 58.35
CA GLY A 417 -14.65 -43.46 58.73
C GLY A 417 -15.74 -44.30 59.36
N ALA A 418 -15.91 -45.51 58.83
CA ALA A 418 -16.76 -46.52 59.48
C ALA A 418 -16.09 -46.99 60.75
N ALA A 419 -16.80 -46.84 61.88
CA ALA A 419 -16.64 -47.39 63.16
C ALA A 419 -15.62 -46.79 64.17
N ALA A 420 -16.25 -46.36 65.26
CA ALA A 420 -15.71 -46.30 66.62
C ALA A 420 -14.44 -45.49 66.91
N GLY A 421 -14.69 -44.19 67.09
CA GLY A 421 -13.71 -43.32 67.68
C GLY A 421 -13.60 -42.02 66.86
N GLY A 422 -14.50 -41.11 67.09
CA GLY A 422 -14.52 -39.88 66.33
C GLY A 422 -13.28 -39.00 66.48
N SER A 423 -12.65 -38.73 65.37
CA SER A 423 -11.78 -37.57 65.22
C SER A 423 -12.23 -36.80 64.03
N THR A 424 -12.78 -35.64 64.26
CA THR A 424 -13.13 -34.68 63.16
C THR A 424 -11.87 -33.87 62.88
N VAL A 425 -11.26 -34.08 61.72
CA VAL A 425 -10.16 -33.23 61.24
C VAL A 425 -10.82 -32.12 60.46
N THR A 426 -10.84 -30.93 61.02
CA THR A 426 -11.26 -29.73 60.33
C THR A 426 -10.05 -29.03 59.78
N THR A 427 -9.82 -29.15 58.48
CA THR A 427 -8.83 -28.34 57.80
C THR A 427 -9.52 -27.11 57.25
N THR A 428 -9.24 -25.97 57.82
CA THR A 428 -9.68 -24.68 57.28
C THR A 428 -8.49 -24.14 56.48
N SER A 429 -8.59 -24.14 55.16
CA SER A 429 -7.65 -23.39 54.33
C SER A 429 -8.33 -22.11 53.85
N ALA A 430 -7.88 -20.98 54.36
CA ALA A 430 -8.19 -19.68 53.81
C ALA A 430 -7.05 -19.32 52.83
N GLY A 431 -7.36 -19.32 51.56
CA GLY A 431 -6.39 -18.92 50.57
C GLY A 431 -6.83 -19.34 49.18
N GLY A 432 -7.22 -18.39 48.36
CA GLY A 432 -7.51 -18.62 46.94
C GLY A 432 -6.24 -19.00 46.19
N ALA A 433 -6.23 -20.18 45.58
CA ALA A 433 -5.24 -20.54 44.59
C ALA A 433 -5.77 -20.18 43.20
N SER A 434 -5.15 -19.21 42.55
CA SER A 434 -5.35 -19.00 41.12
C SER A 434 -4.31 -19.83 40.37
N THR A 435 -4.76 -20.76 39.56
CA THR A 435 -3.92 -21.40 38.55
C THR A 435 -4.31 -20.86 37.18
N GLN A 436 -3.29 -20.33 36.47
CA GLN A 436 -3.38 -19.91 35.05
C GLN A 436 -3.43 -21.12 34.15
#